data_42f0679f88febbf0bddf5d3f602660c9
#
_entry.id   42f0679f88febbf0bddf5d3f602660c9
#
_cell.length_a   1.000
_cell.length_b   1.000
_cell.length_c   1.000
_cell.angle_alpha   90.00
_cell.angle_beta   90.00
_cell.angle_gamma   90.00
#
_symmetry.space_group_name_H-M   'P 1'
#
loop_
_entity.id
_entity.type
_entity.pdbx_description
1 polymer ?
#
loop_
_entity_poly.entity_id
_entity_poly.type
_entity_poly.pdbx_seq_one_letter_code
_entity_poly.pdbx_strand_id
1 'polypeptide(L)'
;MRPLGEVLQTSERSVTATLISLNDSTLSAEISAKVTRLLADTGDTVQAGQVLAELDCRDHLFALSQAKAGVDAANARYQLANTQLQRNQRLRNTGVVPAELLDKAAADAEAAKAEVAVAKSQTDTAQLVVSRCTIKAPFAGQITRRDVQVGQQATPGTPAFQLLQDKALEVSASLSVDEVQDQTQGAELRFVADGVSISLERRAVVGQIAGNTRTQEVRFTLKGEHYLAVGRSGRVVWQGKLQALPASWVVRREGGLGVMLEVEGVAKFHSLPDAKEGQPVLIDLPTSVRLIDQNRLRARDGQAVTVEKP
;
A
#
# COMPACT_ATOMS: atom_id res chain seq x y z
N MET A 1 2.87 46.74 -22.67
CA MET A 1 1.65 45.88 -22.74
C MET A 1 2.08 44.44 -22.90
N ARG A 2 1.34 43.49 -22.31
CA ARG A 2 1.62 42.03 -22.47
C ARG A 2 0.34 41.28 -22.83
N PRO A 3 0.41 40.29 -23.73
CA PRO A 3 -0.70 39.38 -23.97
C PRO A 3 -1.09 38.65 -22.67
N LEU A 4 -2.40 38.43 -22.43
CA LEU A 4 -2.88 37.72 -21.27
C LEU A 4 -2.23 36.33 -21.13
N GLY A 5 -2.04 35.62 -22.26
CA GLY A 5 -1.40 34.30 -22.26
C GLY A 5 0.03 34.24 -21.72
N GLU A 6 0.78 35.36 -21.78
CA GLU A 6 2.14 35.44 -21.21
C GLU A 6 2.15 35.78 -19.73
N VAL A 7 1.02 36.26 -19.20
CA VAL A 7 0.86 36.71 -17.81
C VAL A 7 0.20 35.65 -16.94
N LEU A 8 -0.65 34.85 -17.56
CA LEU A 8 -1.32 33.76 -16.87
C LEU A 8 -0.32 32.77 -16.30
N GLN A 9 -0.52 32.43 -15.03
CA GLN A 9 0.30 31.43 -14.35
C GLN A 9 -0.60 30.28 -13.90
N THR A 10 -0.08 29.07 -14.03
CA THR A 10 -0.71 27.91 -13.42
C THR A 10 -0.62 28.03 -11.90
N SER A 11 -1.77 27.96 -11.22
CA SER A 11 -1.76 28.01 -9.76
C SER A 11 -1.26 26.69 -9.19
N GLU A 12 -0.30 26.76 -8.28
CA GLU A 12 0.11 25.59 -7.49
C GLU A 12 -1.04 25.24 -6.51
N ARG A 13 -1.47 23.99 -6.55
CA ARG A 13 -2.45 23.43 -5.63
C ARG A 13 -1.78 22.46 -4.68
N SER A 14 -2.31 22.33 -3.48
CA SER A 14 -1.81 21.37 -2.52
C SER A 14 -2.89 20.84 -1.60
N VAL A 15 -2.75 19.60 -1.19
CA VAL A 15 -3.62 18.91 -0.22
C VAL A 15 -2.77 18.24 0.84
N THR A 16 -3.26 18.18 2.07
CA THR A 16 -2.60 17.45 3.16
C THR A 16 -2.55 15.96 2.83
N ALA A 17 -1.41 15.36 3.09
CA ALA A 17 -1.15 13.95 2.82
C ALA A 17 -0.30 13.33 3.92
N THR A 18 -0.40 12.01 4.05
CA THR A 18 0.37 11.25 5.03
C THR A 18 1.11 10.11 4.35
N LEU A 19 2.34 9.92 4.75
CA LEU A 19 3.16 8.78 4.32
C LEU A 19 2.73 7.54 5.10
N ILE A 20 2.37 6.49 4.39
CA ILE A 20 1.91 5.23 4.98
C ILE A 20 2.76 4.07 4.50
N SER A 21 2.82 3.02 5.30
CA SER A 21 3.38 1.73 4.90
C SER A 21 2.34 0.90 4.16
N LEU A 22 2.79 0.09 3.20
CA LEU A 22 1.93 -0.91 2.55
C LEU A 22 1.56 -2.05 3.50
N ASN A 23 2.45 -2.41 4.41
CA ASN A 23 2.23 -3.48 5.36
C ASN A 23 2.57 -3.02 6.78
N ASP A 24 1.56 -3.05 7.65
CA ASP A 24 1.66 -2.91 9.10
C ASP A 24 0.90 -4.09 9.69
N SER A 25 1.64 -5.06 10.25
CA SER A 25 1.09 -6.35 10.64
C SER A 25 1.40 -6.69 12.08
N THR A 26 0.38 -7.09 12.81
CA THR A 26 0.53 -7.71 14.12
C THR A 26 0.81 -9.20 13.95
N LEU A 27 2.00 -9.63 14.34
CA LEU A 27 2.40 -11.03 14.37
C LEU A 27 1.96 -11.65 15.69
N SER A 28 1.20 -12.73 15.63
CA SER A 28 0.65 -13.41 16.80
C SER A 28 1.18 -14.84 16.91
N ALA A 29 1.18 -15.38 18.13
CA ALA A 29 1.42 -16.79 18.32
C ALA A 29 0.31 -17.63 17.65
N GLU A 30 0.66 -18.75 17.03
CA GLU A 30 -0.28 -19.66 16.37
C GLU A 30 -0.54 -20.92 17.18
N ILE A 31 0.26 -21.16 18.22
CA ILE A 31 0.16 -22.33 19.10
C ILE A 31 0.18 -21.90 20.56
N SER A 32 -0.27 -22.81 21.44
CA SER A 32 -0.15 -22.62 22.89
C SER A 32 1.19 -23.14 23.37
N ALA A 33 2.11 -22.24 23.69
CA ALA A 33 3.43 -22.60 24.22
C ALA A 33 4.06 -21.46 25.01
N LYS A 34 5.05 -21.77 25.84
CA LYS A 34 5.80 -20.78 26.60
C LYS A 34 6.89 -20.15 25.72
N VAL A 35 7.03 -18.83 25.78
CA VAL A 35 8.12 -18.11 25.11
C VAL A 35 9.46 -18.45 25.80
N THR A 36 10.39 -19.05 25.07
CA THR A 36 11.69 -19.45 25.59
C THR A 36 12.78 -18.42 25.29
N ARG A 37 12.74 -17.81 24.11
CA ARG A 37 13.73 -16.83 23.69
C ARG A 37 13.10 -15.75 22.85
N LEU A 38 13.62 -14.54 22.99
CA LEU A 38 13.34 -13.41 22.11
C LEU A 38 14.65 -13.08 21.36
N LEU A 39 14.55 -12.97 20.05
CA LEU A 39 15.69 -12.75 19.15
C LEU A 39 15.62 -11.38 18.46
N ALA A 40 14.55 -10.63 18.72
CA ALA A 40 14.34 -9.28 18.20
C ALA A 40 13.58 -8.44 19.23
N ASP A 41 13.82 -7.13 19.22
CA ASP A 41 13.16 -6.16 20.10
C ASP A 41 12.63 -4.96 19.31
N THR A 42 11.90 -4.09 20.01
CA THR A 42 11.38 -2.83 19.45
C THR A 42 12.51 -1.96 18.93
N GLY A 43 12.38 -1.49 17.68
CA GLY A 43 13.39 -0.70 16.97
C GLY A 43 14.29 -1.52 16.04
N ASP A 44 14.32 -2.85 16.18
CA ASP A 44 15.15 -3.71 15.32
C ASP A 44 14.61 -3.77 13.88
N THR A 45 15.53 -3.75 12.92
CA THR A 45 15.24 -4.03 11.51
C THR A 45 15.46 -5.51 11.25
N VAL A 46 14.47 -6.16 10.63
CA VAL A 46 14.44 -7.60 10.40
C VAL A 46 14.23 -7.92 8.92
N GLN A 47 14.70 -9.10 8.50
CA GLN A 47 14.53 -9.61 7.15
C GLN A 47 13.32 -10.56 7.08
N ALA A 48 12.76 -10.75 5.88
CA ALA A 48 11.73 -11.75 5.66
C ALA A 48 12.24 -13.15 6.04
N GLY A 49 11.43 -13.91 6.79
CA GLY A 49 11.77 -15.23 7.31
C GLY A 49 12.66 -15.24 8.56
N GLN A 50 13.14 -14.09 9.03
CA GLN A 50 13.96 -14.01 10.26
C GLN A 50 13.11 -14.44 11.46
N VAL A 51 13.71 -15.28 12.34
CA VAL A 51 13.08 -15.72 13.59
C VAL A 51 13.15 -14.57 14.62
N LEU A 52 12.00 -14.21 15.17
CA LEU A 52 11.83 -13.14 16.16
C LEU A 52 11.69 -13.68 17.57
N ALA A 53 11.03 -14.81 17.72
CA ALA A 53 10.86 -15.50 19.00
C ALA A 53 10.82 -17.01 18.82
N GLU A 54 11.25 -17.72 19.85
CA GLU A 54 11.17 -19.17 19.96
C GLU A 54 10.21 -19.56 21.09
N LEU A 55 9.37 -20.53 20.82
CA LEU A 55 8.42 -21.10 21.78
C LEU A 55 8.91 -22.47 22.23
N ASP A 56 8.46 -22.92 23.41
CA ASP A 56 8.77 -24.26 23.90
C ASP A 56 8.06 -25.32 23.03
N CYS A 57 8.84 -25.99 22.24
CA CYS A 57 8.36 -26.92 21.22
C CYS A 57 8.44 -28.40 21.66
N ARG A 58 8.89 -28.71 22.87
CA ARG A 58 9.19 -30.08 23.31
C ARG A 58 8.00 -31.03 23.12
N ASP A 59 6.83 -30.64 23.58
CA ASP A 59 5.62 -31.47 23.48
C ASP A 59 5.22 -31.70 22.02
N HIS A 60 5.34 -30.69 21.17
CA HIS A 60 5.04 -30.80 19.74
C HIS A 60 6.06 -31.64 18.99
N LEU A 61 7.34 -31.60 19.39
CA LEU A 61 8.39 -32.47 18.83
C LEU A 61 8.17 -33.94 19.21
N PHE A 62 7.71 -34.22 20.46
CA PHE A 62 7.31 -35.56 20.84
C PHE A 62 6.10 -36.06 20.05
N ALA A 63 5.09 -35.21 19.85
CA ALA A 63 3.93 -35.57 19.03
C ALA A 63 4.32 -35.85 17.57
N LEU A 64 5.24 -35.08 16.98
CA LEU A 64 5.79 -35.34 15.66
C LEU A 64 6.55 -36.66 15.61
N SER A 65 7.37 -36.96 16.60
CA SER A 65 8.09 -38.23 16.68
C SER A 65 7.12 -39.42 16.76
N GLN A 66 6.05 -39.30 17.56
CA GLN A 66 5.00 -40.32 17.64
C GLN A 66 4.28 -40.52 16.30
N ALA A 67 3.93 -39.43 15.61
CA ALA A 67 3.29 -39.50 14.29
C ALA A 67 4.20 -40.20 13.25
N LYS A 68 5.51 -39.92 13.25
CA LYS A 68 6.49 -40.59 12.39
C LYS A 68 6.54 -42.11 12.68
N ALA A 69 6.59 -42.50 13.94
CA ALA A 69 6.56 -43.93 14.30
C ALA A 69 5.24 -44.60 13.84
N GLY A 70 4.13 -43.85 13.81
CA GLY A 70 2.85 -44.29 13.23
C GLY A 70 2.94 -44.60 11.74
N VAL A 71 3.67 -43.77 10.97
CA VAL A 71 3.94 -44.05 9.54
C VAL A 71 4.75 -45.31 9.36
N ASP A 72 5.78 -45.52 10.19
CA ASP A 72 6.62 -46.73 10.10
C ASP A 72 5.81 -48.00 10.38
N ALA A 73 4.94 -47.95 11.40
CA ALA A 73 4.03 -49.07 11.72
C ALA A 73 3.01 -49.35 10.60
N ALA A 74 2.43 -48.33 10.00
CA ALA A 74 1.50 -48.47 8.88
C ALA A 74 2.22 -49.01 7.63
N ASN A 75 3.43 -48.56 7.34
CA ASN A 75 4.25 -49.09 6.24
C ASN A 75 4.57 -50.57 6.42
N ALA A 76 4.92 -51.02 7.65
CA ALA A 76 5.16 -52.42 7.95
C ALA A 76 3.93 -53.28 7.66
N ARG A 77 2.72 -52.83 8.06
CA ARG A 77 1.43 -53.49 7.78
C ARG A 77 1.19 -53.58 6.26
N TYR A 78 1.38 -52.46 5.56
CA TYR A 78 1.23 -52.43 4.11
C TYR A 78 2.19 -53.39 3.40
N GLN A 79 3.46 -53.44 3.80
CA GLN A 79 4.43 -54.36 3.26
C GLN A 79 4.01 -55.82 3.47
N LEU A 80 3.50 -56.18 4.66
CA LEU A 80 2.99 -57.52 4.95
C LEU A 80 1.80 -57.87 4.04
N ALA A 81 0.77 -56.99 3.98
CA ALA A 81 -0.41 -57.20 3.14
C ALA A 81 -0.07 -57.29 1.65
N ASN A 82 0.82 -56.43 1.16
CA ASN A 82 1.29 -56.47 -0.23
C ASN A 82 2.07 -57.76 -0.54
N THR A 83 2.89 -58.25 0.38
CA THR A 83 3.61 -59.52 0.23
C THR A 83 2.64 -60.71 0.16
N GLN A 84 1.58 -60.69 0.98
CA GLN A 84 0.50 -61.69 0.94
C GLN A 84 -0.27 -61.65 -0.38
N LEU A 85 -0.61 -60.47 -0.86
CA LEU A 85 -1.25 -60.28 -2.15
C LEU A 85 -0.41 -60.86 -3.29
N GLN A 86 0.87 -60.50 -3.35
CA GLN A 86 1.79 -61.00 -4.36
C GLN A 86 1.93 -62.52 -4.30
N ARG A 87 1.94 -63.12 -3.10
CA ARG A 87 2.00 -64.58 -2.94
C ARG A 87 0.73 -65.23 -3.49
N ASN A 88 -0.48 -64.73 -3.12
CA ASN A 88 -1.75 -65.23 -3.60
C ASN A 88 -1.91 -65.07 -5.11
N GLN A 89 -1.43 -63.99 -5.71
CA GLN A 89 -1.38 -63.82 -7.18
C GLN A 89 -0.55 -64.91 -7.88
N ARG A 90 0.65 -65.24 -7.36
CA ARG A 90 1.48 -66.29 -7.91
C ARG A 90 0.83 -67.69 -7.78
N LEU A 91 0.24 -68.00 -6.64
CA LEU A 91 -0.43 -69.28 -6.41
C LEU A 91 -1.72 -69.41 -7.22
N ARG A 92 -2.42 -68.35 -7.52
CA ARG A 92 -3.59 -68.37 -8.42
C ARG A 92 -3.21 -68.78 -9.83
N ASN A 93 -2.09 -68.27 -10.34
CA ASN A 93 -1.56 -68.64 -11.69
C ASN A 93 -1.24 -70.13 -11.82
N THR A 94 -1.08 -70.85 -10.68
CA THR A 94 -0.89 -72.31 -10.62
C THR A 94 -2.19 -73.06 -10.29
N GLY A 95 -3.35 -72.38 -10.24
CA GLY A 95 -4.67 -73.01 -9.99
C GLY A 95 -4.94 -73.41 -8.54
N VAL A 96 -4.08 -73.07 -7.57
CA VAL A 96 -4.13 -73.53 -6.18
C VAL A 96 -5.02 -72.63 -5.29
N VAL A 97 -5.23 -71.37 -5.62
CA VAL A 97 -5.93 -70.42 -4.73
C VAL A 97 -7.32 -70.00 -5.29
N PRO A 98 -8.40 -70.02 -4.50
CA PRO A 98 -9.71 -69.48 -4.88
C PRO A 98 -9.67 -67.99 -5.17
N ALA A 99 -10.54 -67.51 -6.06
CA ALA A 99 -10.66 -66.09 -6.40
C ALA A 99 -10.92 -65.18 -5.19
N GLU A 100 -11.78 -65.64 -4.29
CA GLU A 100 -12.16 -64.91 -3.05
C GLU A 100 -10.95 -64.57 -2.15
N LEU A 101 -9.98 -65.48 -2.04
CA LEU A 101 -8.77 -65.23 -1.23
C LEU A 101 -7.85 -64.15 -1.90
N LEU A 102 -7.85 -64.11 -3.22
CA LEU A 102 -7.11 -63.05 -3.93
C LEU A 102 -7.78 -61.71 -3.77
N ASP A 103 -9.09 -61.65 -3.93
CA ASP A 103 -9.87 -60.43 -3.79
C ASP A 103 -9.78 -59.86 -2.36
N LYS A 104 -9.83 -60.75 -1.34
CA LYS A 104 -9.58 -60.37 0.05
C LYS A 104 -8.17 -59.80 0.24
N ALA A 105 -7.13 -60.44 -0.26
CA ALA A 105 -5.76 -60.00 -0.10
C ALA A 105 -5.52 -58.65 -0.83
N ALA A 106 -6.21 -58.43 -1.96
CA ALA A 106 -6.20 -57.12 -2.65
C ALA A 106 -6.85 -56.04 -1.84
N ALA A 107 -8.04 -56.29 -1.26
CA ALA A 107 -8.72 -55.37 -0.37
C ALA A 107 -7.90 -55.03 0.88
N ASP A 108 -7.29 -56.04 1.52
CA ASP A 108 -6.42 -55.88 2.69
C ASP A 108 -5.20 -55.02 2.37
N ALA A 109 -4.56 -55.22 1.20
CA ALA A 109 -3.42 -54.41 0.76
C ALA A 109 -3.82 -52.94 0.47
N GLU A 110 -4.98 -52.72 -0.16
CA GLU A 110 -5.47 -51.36 -0.43
C GLU A 110 -5.87 -50.67 0.87
N ALA A 111 -6.52 -51.39 1.83
CA ALA A 111 -6.83 -50.82 3.13
C ALA A 111 -5.55 -50.44 3.90
N ALA A 112 -4.54 -51.28 3.93
CA ALA A 112 -3.25 -50.99 4.58
C ALA A 112 -2.53 -49.79 3.90
N LYS A 113 -2.64 -49.66 2.60
CA LYS A 113 -2.13 -48.52 1.86
C LYS A 113 -2.84 -47.21 2.24
N ALA A 114 -4.16 -47.26 2.42
CA ALA A 114 -4.92 -46.14 2.91
C ALA A 114 -4.52 -45.72 4.35
N GLU A 115 -4.23 -46.72 5.23
CA GLU A 115 -3.69 -46.45 6.57
C GLU A 115 -2.36 -45.68 6.53
N VAL A 116 -1.46 -46.01 5.58
CA VAL A 116 -0.21 -45.25 5.38
C VAL A 116 -0.49 -43.81 4.99
N ALA A 117 -1.48 -43.57 4.12
CA ALA A 117 -1.86 -42.19 3.73
C ALA A 117 -2.39 -41.39 4.92
N VAL A 118 -3.21 -41.98 5.76
CA VAL A 118 -3.73 -41.36 7.01
C VAL A 118 -2.56 -41.02 7.95
N ALA A 119 -1.66 -41.96 8.21
CA ALA A 119 -0.52 -41.75 9.10
C ALA A 119 0.43 -40.65 8.57
N LYS A 120 0.64 -40.55 7.26
CA LYS A 120 1.39 -39.45 6.64
C LYS A 120 0.72 -38.11 6.88
N SER A 121 -0.60 -38.01 6.65
CA SER A 121 -1.35 -36.77 6.91
C SER A 121 -1.27 -36.32 8.38
N GLN A 122 -1.27 -37.27 9.32
CA GLN A 122 -1.04 -36.97 10.74
C GLN A 122 0.36 -36.41 10.99
N THR A 123 1.38 -36.96 10.31
CA THR A 123 2.76 -36.49 10.41
C THR A 123 2.90 -35.08 9.83
N ASP A 124 2.26 -34.82 8.69
CA ASP A 124 2.28 -33.48 8.06
C ASP A 124 1.62 -32.43 8.97
N THR A 125 0.51 -32.79 9.63
CA THR A 125 -0.15 -31.95 10.63
C THR A 125 0.77 -31.64 11.82
N ALA A 126 1.41 -32.67 12.39
CA ALA A 126 2.35 -32.48 13.50
C ALA A 126 3.58 -31.64 13.09
N GLN A 127 4.09 -31.83 11.87
CA GLN A 127 5.18 -31.04 11.33
C GLN A 127 4.80 -29.56 11.15
N LEU A 128 3.56 -29.29 10.71
CA LEU A 128 3.04 -27.92 10.60
C LEU A 128 2.99 -27.24 11.98
N VAL A 129 2.51 -27.95 13.02
CA VAL A 129 2.49 -27.41 14.38
C VAL A 129 3.91 -27.11 14.88
N VAL A 130 4.89 -27.98 14.61
CA VAL A 130 6.32 -27.73 14.94
C VAL A 130 6.85 -26.50 14.23
N SER A 131 6.46 -26.26 12.97
CA SER A 131 6.91 -25.07 12.24
C SER A 131 6.42 -23.74 12.87
N ARG A 132 5.33 -23.80 13.64
CA ARG A 132 4.73 -22.67 14.37
C ARG A 132 5.37 -22.41 15.75
N CYS A 133 6.37 -23.21 16.14
CA CYS A 133 7.12 -22.98 17.37
C CYS A 133 8.09 -21.79 17.27
N THR A 134 8.23 -21.20 16.10
CA THR A 134 9.00 -19.98 15.88
C THR A 134 8.12 -18.91 15.27
N ILE A 135 8.14 -17.73 15.85
CA ILE A 135 7.49 -16.55 15.27
C ILE A 135 8.49 -15.90 14.31
N LYS A 136 8.11 -15.79 13.05
CA LYS A 136 8.98 -15.25 11.98
C LYS A 136 8.40 -13.99 11.36
N ALA A 137 9.27 -13.12 10.85
CA ALA A 137 8.90 -11.96 10.08
C ALA A 137 8.39 -12.39 8.69
N PRO A 138 7.16 -12.05 8.27
CA PRO A 138 6.63 -12.39 6.96
C PRO A 138 7.24 -11.54 5.82
N PHE A 139 7.75 -10.35 6.15
CA PHE A 139 8.43 -9.42 5.23
C PHE A 139 9.54 -8.68 5.98
N ALA A 140 10.42 -8.01 5.24
CA ALA A 140 11.47 -7.17 5.81
C ALA A 140 10.87 -5.84 6.28
N GLY A 141 11.31 -5.36 7.46
CA GLY A 141 10.79 -4.13 8.05
C GLY A 141 11.34 -3.89 9.44
N GLN A 142 10.74 -2.96 10.16
CA GLN A 142 11.11 -2.59 11.52
C GLN A 142 10.06 -3.06 12.53
N ILE A 143 10.50 -3.60 13.66
CA ILE A 143 9.63 -3.92 14.79
C ILE A 143 9.27 -2.62 15.51
N THR A 144 8.00 -2.27 15.49
CA THR A 144 7.49 -1.05 16.15
C THR A 144 7.04 -1.32 17.58
N ARG A 145 6.65 -2.57 17.88
CA ARG A 145 6.21 -2.97 19.23
C ARG A 145 6.47 -4.45 19.47
N ARG A 146 6.81 -4.80 20.71
CA ARG A 146 6.90 -6.16 21.20
C ARG A 146 5.96 -6.32 22.40
N ASP A 147 5.01 -7.26 22.28
CA ASP A 147 3.95 -7.48 23.27
C ASP A 147 4.19 -8.74 24.11
N VAL A 148 5.17 -9.57 23.79
CA VAL A 148 5.50 -10.81 24.53
C VAL A 148 6.78 -10.70 25.32
N GLN A 149 6.89 -11.52 26.37
CA GLN A 149 8.06 -11.61 27.25
C GLN A 149 8.54 -13.06 27.39
N VAL A 150 9.85 -13.24 27.65
CA VAL A 150 10.41 -14.55 27.96
C VAL A 150 9.73 -15.10 29.22
N GLY A 151 9.31 -16.35 29.16
CA GLY A 151 8.59 -17.03 30.24
C GLY A 151 7.08 -16.88 30.20
N GLN A 152 6.54 -15.99 29.35
CA GLN A 152 5.11 -15.81 29.16
C GLN A 152 4.51 -17.02 28.44
N GLN A 153 3.31 -17.44 28.84
CA GLN A 153 2.49 -18.39 28.07
C GLN A 153 1.79 -17.65 26.96
N ALA A 154 2.07 -18.02 25.72
CA ALA A 154 1.35 -17.55 24.55
C ALA A 154 0.26 -18.55 24.16
N THR A 155 -0.86 -18.06 23.62
CA THR A 155 -1.95 -18.85 23.06
C THR A 155 -2.24 -18.37 21.63
N PRO A 156 -2.92 -19.17 20.78
CA PRO A 156 -3.29 -18.72 19.45
C PRO A 156 -4.01 -17.36 19.47
N GLY A 157 -3.52 -16.42 18.66
CA GLY A 157 -4.01 -15.05 18.63
C GLY A 157 -3.34 -14.07 19.61
N THR A 158 -2.48 -14.55 20.55
CA THR A 158 -1.71 -13.63 21.42
C THR A 158 -0.78 -12.77 20.57
N PRO A 159 -0.94 -11.42 20.55
CA PRO A 159 -0.03 -10.52 19.85
C PRO A 159 1.41 -10.69 20.39
N ALA A 160 2.36 -10.79 19.48
CA ALA A 160 3.76 -10.95 19.83
C ALA A 160 4.61 -9.76 19.38
N PHE A 161 4.50 -9.36 18.13
CA PHE A 161 5.22 -8.24 17.54
C PHE A 161 4.33 -7.45 16.61
N GLN A 162 4.60 -6.16 16.50
CA GLN A 162 4.07 -5.34 15.40
C GLN A 162 5.23 -5.03 14.45
N LEU A 163 5.07 -5.41 13.19
CA LEU A 163 6.06 -5.29 12.14
C LEU A 163 5.58 -4.33 11.08
N LEU A 164 6.34 -3.26 10.84
CA LEU A 164 6.08 -2.22 9.87
C LEU A 164 7.07 -2.34 8.72
N GLN A 165 6.58 -2.40 7.49
CA GLN A 165 7.42 -2.37 6.31
C GLN A 165 7.93 -0.95 6.06
N ASP A 166 9.25 -0.77 5.99
CA ASP A 166 9.92 0.53 5.92
C ASP A 166 10.29 0.95 4.48
N LYS A 167 10.33 0.02 3.53
CA LYS A 167 10.76 0.29 2.14
C LYS A 167 9.62 0.42 1.13
N ALA A 168 8.46 -0.16 1.41
CA ALA A 168 7.31 -0.06 0.53
C ALA A 168 6.33 0.99 1.09
N LEU A 169 6.58 2.25 0.73
CA LEU A 169 5.84 3.40 1.23
C LEU A 169 4.93 3.97 0.15
N GLU A 170 3.80 4.48 0.57
CA GLU A 170 2.86 5.24 -0.25
C GLU A 170 2.49 6.55 0.43
N VAL A 171 2.10 7.52 -0.36
CA VAL A 171 1.46 8.74 0.15
C VAL A 171 -0.04 8.61 -0.04
N SER A 172 -0.78 8.78 1.04
CA SER A 172 -2.25 8.84 1.06
C SER A 172 -2.70 10.27 1.21
N ALA A 173 -3.62 10.71 0.35
CA ALA A 173 -4.25 12.02 0.44
C ALA A 173 -5.76 11.90 0.16
N SER A 174 -6.54 12.79 0.80
CA SER A 174 -7.98 12.89 0.56
C SER A 174 -8.24 14.10 -0.33
N LEU A 175 -8.69 13.88 -1.56
CA LEU A 175 -8.94 14.90 -2.57
C LEU A 175 -10.43 15.01 -2.86
N SER A 176 -10.90 16.21 -3.15
CA SER A 176 -12.24 16.40 -3.74
C SER A 176 -12.29 15.81 -5.16
N VAL A 177 -13.49 15.56 -5.66
CA VAL A 177 -13.69 15.01 -7.02
C VAL A 177 -13.06 15.93 -8.08
N ASP A 178 -13.19 17.24 -7.90
CA ASP A 178 -12.60 18.24 -8.82
C ASP A 178 -11.07 18.22 -8.79
N GLU A 179 -10.46 18.07 -7.61
CA GLU A 179 -9.01 17.96 -7.46
C GLU A 179 -8.47 16.66 -8.07
N VAL A 180 -9.21 15.55 -7.96
CA VAL A 180 -8.85 14.29 -8.63
C VAL A 180 -8.85 14.44 -10.15
N GLN A 181 -9.83 15.18 -10.70
CA GLN A 181 -9.92 15.47 -12.13
C GLN A 181 -8.83 16.45 -12.59
N ASP A 182 -8.49 17.42 -11.75
CA ASP A 182 -7.45 18.41 -12.04
C ASP A 182 -6.06 17.77 -12.13
N GLN A 183 -5.80 16.71 -11.36
CA GLN A 183 -4.57 15.91 -11.43
C GLN A 183 -4.49 14.99 -12.66
N THR A 184 -5.34 15.14 -13.67
CA THR A 184 -5.31 14.26 -14.84
C THR A 184 -4.03 14.41 -15.65
N GLN A 185 -3.53 13.27 -16.13
CA GLN A 185 -2.46 13.02 -17.11
C GLN A 185 -1.42 14.14 -17.33
N GLY A 186 -0.24 13.94 -16.75
CA GLY A 186 0.94 14.75 -17.02
C GLY A 186 1.26 15.85 -16.01
N ALA A 187 0.44 16.03 -14.96
CA ALA A 187 0.79 16.93 -13.87
C ALA A 187 2.00 16.40 -13.10
N GLU A 188 3.00 17.23 -12.87
CA GLU A 188 4.11 16.92 -12.00
C GLU A 188 3.62 16.92 -10.55
N LEU A 189 3.50 15.71 -9.97
CA LEU A 189 3.06 15.51 -8.60
C LEU A 189 4.26 15.41 -7.67
N ARG A 190 4.23 16.14 -6.57
CA ARG A 190 5.32 16.13 -5.57
C ARG A 190 4.75 16.00 -4.17
N PHE A 191 5.41 15.21 -3.33
CA PHE A 191 5.19 15.19 -1.88
C PHE A 191 6.20 16.13 -1.23
N VAL A 192 5.72 17.08 -0.47
CA VAL A 192 6.54 18.08 0.23
C VAL A 192 6.33 17.92 1.72
N ALA A 193 7.41 17.58 2.44
CA ALA A 193 7.43 17.45 3.89
C ALA A 193 8.79 17.91 4.43
N ASP A 194 8.80 18.74 5.46
CA ASP A 194 10.00 19.25 6.14
C ASP A 194 11.10 19.78 5.20
N GLY A 195 10.69 20.48 4.14
CA GLY A 195 11.62 21.05 3.15
C GLY A 195 12.13 20.05 2.11
N VAL A 196 11.78 18.78 2.20
CA VAL A 196 12.09 17.75 1.20
C VAL A 196 10.95 17.66 0.20
N SER A 197 11.27 17.63 -1.09
CA SER A 197 10.32 17.48 -2.20
C SER A 197 10.63 16.20 -2.97
N ILE A 198 9.66 15.29 -3.04
CA ILE A 198 9.79 13.98 -3.67
C ILE A 198 8.75 13.85 -4.77
N SER A 199 9.19 13.46 -5.96
CA SER A 199 8.28 13.20 -7.09
C SER A 199 7.39 12.01 -6.80
N LEU A 200 6.12 12.16 -7.18
CA LEU A 200 5.09 11.15 -7.00
C LEU A 200 4.57 10.63 -8.33
N GLU A 201 4.01 9.44 -8.27
CA GLU A 201 3.16 8.89 -9.34
C GLU A 201 1.83 8.46 -8.74
N ARG A 202 0.71 8.83 -9.37
CA ARG A 202 -0.60 8.42 -8.91
C ARG A 202 -0.80 6.93 -9.19
N ARG A 203 -0.92 6.13 -8.13
CA ARG A 203 -1.14 4.69 -8.23
C ARG A 203 -2.62 4.34 -8.39
N ALA A 204 -3.46 4.92 -7.54
CA ALA A 204 -4.89 4.58 -7.52
C ALA A 204 -5.74 5.71 -6.94
N VAL A 205 -6.98 5.75 -7.38
CA VAL A 205 -8.06 6.53 -6.74
C VAL A 205 -9.04 5.51 -6.16
N VAL A 206 -9.33 5.62 -4.86
CA VAL A 206 -10.30 4.77 -4.20
C VAL A 206 -11.70 5.16 -4.66
N GLY A 207 -12.47 4.20 -5.17
CA GLY A 207 -13.79 4.45 -5.77
C GLY A 207 -14.88 4.90 -4.78
N GLN A 208 -14.56 5.02 -3.49
CA GLN A 208 -15.49 5.45 -2.45
C GLN A 208 -15.31 6.94 -2.15
N ILE A 209 -16.42 7.68 -2.14
CA ILE A 209 -16.47 9.07 -1.67
C ILE A 209 -16.86 9.06 -0.19
N ALA A 210 -16.04 9.66 0.66
CA ALA A 210 -16.35 9.82 2.07
C ALA A 210 -17.53 10.80 2.23
N GLY A 211 -18.63 10.33 2.82
CA GLY A 211 -19.89 11.07 2.88
C GLY A 211 -19.82 12.40 3.65
N ASN A 212 -18.97 12.50 4.67
CA ASN A 212 -18.80 13.69 5.52
C ASN A 212 -17.93 14.77 4.88
N THR A 213 -16.88 14.38 4.12
CA THR A 213 -15.91 15.33 3.53
C THR A 213 -16.08 15.49 2.02
N ARG A 214 -16.85 14.62 1.37
CA ARG A 214 -17.00 14.54 -0.10
C ARG A 214 -15.67 14.39 -0.83
N THR A 215 -14.71 13.71 -0.18
CA THR A 215 -13.38 13.46 -0.74
C THR A 215 -13.21 11.98 -1.09
N GLN A 216 -12.30 11.71 -2.03
CA GLN A 216 -11.83 10.38 -2.38
C GLN A 216 -10.40 10.22 -1.88
N GLU A 217 -10.07 9.03 -1.39
CA GLU A 217 -8.70 8.70 -1.07
C GLU A 217 -7.92 8.43 -2.35
N VAL A 218 -6.78 9.08 -2.49
CA VAL A 218 -5.84 8.88 -3.60
C VAL A 218 -4.52 8.38 -3.05
N ARG A 219 -3.99 7.36 -3.67
CA ARG A 219 -2.72 6.73 -3.33
C ARG A 219 -1.66 7.07 -4.36
N PHE A 220 -0.50 7.46 -3.89
CA PHE A 220 0.64 7.83 -4.71
C PHE A 220 1.86 7.00 -4.33
N THR A 221 2.61 6.58 -5.32
CA THR A 221 3.91 5.93 -5.15
C THR A 221 5.02 6.98 -5.20
N LEU A 222 6.02 6.88 -4.33
CA LEU A 222 7.19 7.73 -4.37
C LEU A 222 8.13 7.27 -5.50
N LYS A 223 8.71 8.22 -6.24
CA LYS A 223 9.73 7.92 -7.24
C LYS A 223 11.12 7.98 -6.59
N GLY A 224 11.87 6.88 -6.70
CA GLY A 224 13.19 6.72 -6.08
C GLY A 224 13.15 6.09 -4.69
N GLU A 225 14.33 5.83 -4.14
CA GLU A 225 14.46 5.31 -2.77
C GLU A 225 14.51 6.48 -1.78
N HIS A 226 13.62 6.45 -0.80
CA HIS A 226 13.53 7.48 0.24
C HIS A 226 13.40 6.84 1.60
N TYR A 227 14.20 7.31 2.54
CA TYR A 227 14.15 6.90 3.95
C TYR A 227 13.36 7.95 4.74
N LEU A 228 12.05 7.77 4.78
CA LEU A 228 11.14 8.64 5.53
C LEU A 228 10.39 7.81 6.56
N ALA A 229 10.17 8.39 7.71
CA ALA A 229 9.38 7.75 8.75
C ALA A 229 7.90 7.64 8.31
N VAL A 230 7.33 6.45 8.46
CA VAL A 230 5.89 6.21 8.27
C VAL A 230 5.09 7.08 9.24
N GLY A 231 3.93 7.57 8.81
CA GLY A 231 3.11 8.51 9.58
C GLY A 231 3.51 9.98 9.39
N ARG A 232 4.59 10.28 8.65
CA ARG A 232 4.97 11.65 8.36
C ARG A 232 3.88 12.36 7.56
N SER A 233 3.45 13.51 8.05
CA SER A 233 2.51 14.39 7.37
C SER A 233 3.25 15.35 6.46
N GLY A 234 2.65 15.66 5.32
CA GLY A 234 3.16 16.59 4.33
C GLY A 234 2.03 17.08 3.42
N ARG A 235 2.38 17.52 2.25
CA ARG A 235 1.41 17.94 1.22
C ARG A 235 1.75 17.31 -0.12
N VAL A 236 0.72 16.82 -0.82
CA VAL A 236 0.81 16.56 -2.25
C VAL A 236 0.59 17.88 -2.97
N VAL A 237 1.53 18.24 -3.82
CA VAL A 237 1.58 19.51 -4.55
C VAL A 237 1.57 19.22 -6.03
N TRP A 238 0.76 19.97 -6.79
CA TRP A 238 0.72 19.88 -8.27
C TRP A 238 0.38 21.24 -8.89
N GLN A 239 0.66 21.37 -10.18
CA GLN A 239 0.19 22.52 -10.94
C GLN A 239 -1.23 22.27 -11.43
N GLY A 240 -2.14 23.16 -11.06
CA GLY A 240 -3.53 23.10 -11.52
C GLY A 240 -3.64 23.41 -13.02
N LYS A 241 -4.69 22.88 -13.67
CA LYS A 241 -4.93 23.17 -15.10
C LYS A 241 -5.39 24.60 -15.34
N LEU A 242 -6.03 25.18 -14.37
CA LEU A 242 -6.58 26.52 -14.51
C LEU A 242 -5.48 27.55 -14.40
N GLN A 243 -5.33 28.32 -15.46
CA GLN A 243 -4.44 29.46 -15.47
C GLN A 243 -5.12 30.62 -14.74
N ALA A 244 -4.41 31.17 -13.78
CA ALA A 244 -4.89 32.31 -12.99
C ALA A 244 -4.04 33.54 -13.30
N LEU A 245 -4.68 34.69 -13.28
CA LEU A 245 -3.98 35.97 -13.35
C LEU A 245 -3.35 36.24 -11.97
N PRO A 246 -2.04 36.54 -11.90
CA PRO A 246 -1.38 36.86 -10.64
C PRO A 246 -2.01 38.09 -9.96
N ALA A 247 -2.06 38.10 -8.64
CA ALA A 247 -2.64 39.19 -7.85
C ALA A 247 -2.02 40.56 -8.16
N SER A 248 -0.74 40.58 -8.59
CA SER A 248 -0.06 41.82 -8.97
C SER A 248 -0.66 42.51 -10.18
N TRP A 249 -1.46 41.85 -11.00
CA TRP A 249 -2.16 42.42 -12.15
C TRP A 249 -3.54 42.94 -11.84
N VAL A 250 -4.09 42.56 -10.69
CA VAL A 250 -5.41 43.01 -10.23
C VAL A 250 -5.29 44.43 -9.66
N VAL A 251 -6.14 45.34 -10.13
CA VAL A 251 -6.21 46.71 -9.69
C VAL A 251 -7.55 47.00 -9.08
N ARG A 252 -7.58 47.89 -8.07
CA ARG A 252 -8.84 48.37 -7.45
C ARG A 252 -9.29 49.66 -8.12
N ARG A 253 -10.59 49.74 -8.46
CA ARG A 253 -11.27 50.94 -8.96
C ARG A 253 -12.60 51.11 -8.21
N GLU A 254 -13.32 52.21 -8.48
CA GLU A 254 -14.64 52.48 -7.87
C GLU A 254 -15.68 51.37 -8.10
N GLY A 255 -15.51 50.60 -9.20
CA GLY A 255 -16.35 49.44 -9.53
C GLY A 255 -15.88 48.11 -8.94
N GLY A 256 -14.86 48.08 -8.05
CA GLY A 256 -14.33 46.85 -7.45
C GLY A 256 -12.95 46.47 -7.93
N LEU A 257 -12.64 45.17 -7.86
CA LEU A 257 -11.37 44.60 -8.36
C LEU A 257 -11.50 44.21 -9.84
N GLY A 258 -10.44 44.41 -10.61
CA GLY A 258 -10.44 44.10 -12.04
C GLY A 258 -9.07 44.26 -12.66
N VAL A 259 -9.01 44.27 -13.98
CA VAL A 259 -7.78 44.44 -14.76
C VAL A 259 -7.94 45.52 -15.78
N MET A 260 -6.80 46.16 -16.15
CA MET A 260 -6.76 47.16 -17.19
C MET A 260 -6.35 46.51 -18.54
N LEU A 261 -7.30 46.53 -19.46
CA LEU A 261 -7.14 46.00 -20.82
C LEU A 261 -6.77 47.12 -21.80
N GLU A 262 -6.07 46.79 -22.88
CA GLU A 262 -6.00 47.62 -24.05
C GLU A 262 -7.03 47.14 -25.06
N VAL A 263 -7.94 48.02 -25.47
CA VAL A 263 -8.95 47.79 -26.49
C VAL A 263 -8.92 48.96 -27.47
N GLU A 264 -8.60 48.73 -28.71
CA GLU A 264 -8.56 49.74 -29.78
C GLU A 264 -7.76 51.00 -29.44
N GLY A 265 -6.61 50.81 -28.76
CA GLY A 265 -5.70 51.91 -28.41
C GLY A 265 -6.10 52.70 -27.14
N VAL A 266 -7.13 52.27 -26.42
CA VAL A 266 -7.57 52.91 -25.16
C VAL A 266 -7.54 51.89 -24.02
N ALA A 267 -7.33 52.41 -22.79
CA ALA A 267 -7.40 51.63 -21.57
C ALA A 267 -8.88 51.37 -21.21
N LYS A 268 -9.22 50.14 -20.95
CA LYS A 268 -10.57 49.74 -20.49
C LYS A 268 -10.48 48.91 -19.23
N PHE A 269 -11.26 49.29 -18.21
CA PHE A 269 -11.33 48.52 -17.00
C PHE A 269 -12.29 47.35 -17.18
N HIS A 270 -11.81 46.13 -16.88
CA HIS A 270 -12.60 44.90 -16.87
C HIS A 270 -12.77 44.43 -15.43
N SER A 271 -13.98 44.45 -14.92
CA SER A 271 -14.29 44.02 -13.56
C SER A 271 -14.19 42.51 -13.40
N LEU A 272 -13.62 42.05 -12.28
CA LEU A 272 -13.50 40.66 -11.89
C LEU A 272 -14.26 40.46 -10.56
N PRO A 273 -15.54 40.13 -10.59
CA PRO A 273 -16.40 40.05 -9.40
C PRO A 273 -15.88 39.04 -8.34
N ASP A 274 -15.26 37.96 -8.79
CA ASP A 274 -14.74 36.89 -7.93
C ASP A 274 -13.31 37.14 -7.43
N ALA A 275 -12.69 38.28 -7.81
CA ALA A 275 -11.35 38.63 -7.38
C ALA A 275 -11.31 38.97 -5.89
N LYS A 276 -10.28 38.46 -5.20
CA LYS A 276 -9.95 38.83 -3.83
C LYS A 276 -8.61 39.54 -3.80
N GLU A 277 -8.49 40.55 -2.97
CA GLU A 277 -7.27 41.34 -2.86
C GLU A 277 -6.08 40.48 -2.44
N GLY A 278 -4.98 40.59 -3.17
CA GLY A 278 -3.77 39.82 -2.89
C GLY A 278 -3.81 38.33 -3.32
N GLN A 279 -4.88 37.88 -3.99
CA GLN A 279 -4.99 36.52 -4.48
C GLN A 279 -5.01 36.43 -6.01
N PRO A 280 -4.44 35.37 -6.60
CA PRO A 280 -4.60 35.08 -8.03
C PRO A 280 -6.09 34.87 -8.35
N VAL A 281 -6.52 35.30 -9.53
CA VAL A 281 -7.92 35.21 -9.96
C VAL A 281 -8.03 34.49 -11.31
N LEU A 282 -9.03 33.64 -11.43
CA LEU A 282 -9.40 33.02 -12.70
C LEU A 282 -10.01 34.10 -13.61
N ILE A 283 -9.61 34.11 -14.86
CA ILE A 283 -10.09 35.07 -15.83
C ILE A 283 -10.59 34.34 -17.09
N ASP A 284 -11.79 34.67 -17.51
CA ASP A 284 -12.43 34.11 -18.71
C ASP A 284 -12.33 35.14 -19.86
N LEU A 285 -11.12 35.36 -20.32
CA LEU A 285 -10.84 36.20 -21.47
C LEU A 285 -9.93 35.47 -22.45
N PRO A 286 -10.03 35.76 -23.76
CA PRO A 286 -9.10 35.20 -24.75
C PRO A 286 -7.63 35.54 -24.42
N THR A 287 -6.73 34.58 -24.57
CA THR A 287 -5.29 34.73 -24.27
C THR A 287 -4.61 35.79 -25.12
N SER A 288 -5.22 36.21 -26.24
CA SER A 288 -4.76 37.27 -27.13
C SER A 288 -5.05 38.68 -26.61
N VAL A 289 -5.89 38.83 -25.62
CA VAL A 289 -6.21 40.15 -25.01
C VAL A 289 -4.95 40.71 -24.38
N ARG A 290 -4.73 42.00 -24.60
CA ARG A 290 -3.55 42.70 -24.08
C ARG A 290 -3.85 43.38 -22.75
N LEU A 291 -3.01 43.14 -21.79
CA LEU A 291 -3.03 43.76 -20.47
C LEU A 291 -2.08 44.97 -20.46
N ILE A 292 -2.49 46.02 -19.76
CA ILE A 292 -1.60 47.18 -19.53
C ILE A 292 -0.65 46.83 -18.41
N ASP A 293 0.66 46.75 -18.74
CA ASP A 293 1.72 46.39 -17.79
C ASP A 293 2.22 47.62 -17.02
N GLN A 294 2.80 48.57 -17.75
CA GLN A 294 3.33 49.78 -17.13
C GLN A 294 2.20 50.78 -16.79
N ASN A 295 2.30 51.40 -15.62
CA ASN A 295 1.34 52.39 -15.14
C ASN A 295 -0.12 51.88 -14.96
N ARG A 296 -0.36 50.53 -14.92
CA ARG A 296 -1.70 49.95 -14.74
C ARG A 296 -2.45 50.52 -13.53
N LEU A 297 -1.74 50.89 -12.46
CA LEU A 297 -2.32 51.51 -11.28
C LEU A 297 -2.80 52.94 -11.51
N ARG A 298 -2.26 53.64 -12.51
CA ARG A 298 -2.60 55.05 -12.82
C ARG A 298 -3.49 55.20 -14.05
N ALA A 299 -3.55 54.15 -14.91
CA ALA A 299 -4.38 54.19 -16.11
C ALA A 299 -5.86 54.40 -15.76
N ARG A 300 -6.53 55.31 -16.46
CA ARG A 300 -7.97 55.61 -16.31
C ARG A 300 -8.76 54.97 -17.44
N ASP A 301 -9.99 54.60 -17.17
CA ASP A 301 -10.89 54.05 -18.18
C ASP A 301 -11.08 55.12 -19.31
N GLY A 302 -11.00 54.70 -20.58
CA GLY A 302 -11.04 55.61 -21.74
C GLY A 302 -9.76 56.35 -22.06
N GLN A 303 -8.67 56.21 -21.30
CA GLN A 303 -7.40 56.89 -21.55
C GLN A 303 -6.68 56.25 -22.77
N ALA A 304 -6.20 57.09 -23.69
CA ALA A 304 -5.37 56.66 -24.81
C ALA A 304 -4.06 55.97 -24.31
N VAL A 305 -3.70 54.83 -24.87
CA VAL A 305 -2.56 54.02 -24.48
C VAL A 305 -1.62 53.89 -25.67
N THR A 306 -0.40 54.32 -25.49
CA THR A 306 0.65 54.20 -26.55
C THR A 306 1.37 52.87 -26.38
N VAL A 307 1.46 52.08 -27.48
CA VAL A 307 2.27 50.86 -27.50
C VAL A 307 3.72 51.31 -27.71
N GLU A 308 4.54 51.26 -26.67
CA GLU A 308 5.99 51.31 -26.89
C GLU A 308 6.40 50.03 -27.65
N LYS A 309 6.87 50.23 -28.90
CA LYS A 309 7.50 49.13 -29.65
C LYS A 309 8.78 48.71 -28.91
N PRO A 310 9.07 47.41 -28.82
CA PRO A 310 10.30 46.90 -28.21
C PRO A 310 11.56 47.34 -28.91
#